data_d81bddfdb0d03b448de68266e3c96638
#
_entry.id   d81bddfdb0d03b448de68266e3c96638
#
_cell.length_a   1.000
_cell.length_b   1.000
_cell.length_c   1.000
_cell.angle_alpha   90.00
_cell.angle_beta   90.00
_cell.angle_gamma   90.00
#
_symmetry.space_group_name_H-M   'P 1'
#
loop_
_entity.id
_entity.type
_entity.pdbx_description
1 polymer ?
#
loop_
_entity_poly.entity_id
_entity_poly.type
_entity_poly.pdbx_seq_one_letter_code
_entity_poly.pdbx_strand_id
1 'polypeptide(L)'
;MKIIIDAMGGDNAPLEIVKGALLGMEHWGVEVLLTGDTEAILRALRDCGHDTIPHGMEIVHTTETVDMCDDPSKVFRHKKDTSMGVGLTLLRDGKADALVSAGSTGALLAGATLITKRIRGIRRAAMAPVIPTTGGRAVLIDCGANAECTPEYLLQFAYLGSFYAGRVLGLERPRVGLLNIGTEDSKGTDLQKAALALLRQAGADGHLNFIGNIEAKEAIKGGCDVIVTDGFSGNILLKTMEGVGSFAGHALGDIFKKNLLTKLAAAMVMPGLRAFKAQLDPNKVGGTAFIGISKPVIKAHGASNAEAIDNAIGQARQVAESGIIGQIQENVHLMQIQAE
;
A
#
# COMPACT_ATOMS: atom_id res chain seq x y z
N MET A 1 -9.59 9.88 16.22
CA MET A 1 -8.93 8.71 15.61
C MET A 1 -7.46 8.76 15.97
N LYS A 2 -6.90 7.61 16.36
CA LYS A 2 -5.48 7.49 16.73
C LYS A 2 -4.74 6.58 15.76
N ILE A 3 -3.58 7.02 15.26
CA ILE A 3 -2.76 6.26 14.30
C ILE A 3 -1.39 6.00 14.91
N ILE A 4 -0.97 4.73 14.90
CA ILE A 4 0.37 4.33 15.29
C ILE A 4 1.33 4.58 14.13
N ILE A 5 2.49 5.15 14.42
CA ILE A 5 3.56 5.35 13.45
C ILE A 5 4.83 4.71 13.99
N ASP A 6 5.40 3.79 13.24
CA ASP A 6 6.71 3.20 13.49
C ASP A 6 7.79 4.27 13.23
N ALA A 7 8.25 4.94 14.28
CA ALA A 7 9.15 6.08 14.18
C ALA A 7 10.57 5.69 13.75
N MET A 8 10.93 4.42 13.84
CA MET A 8 12.29 3.92 13.56
C MET A 8 12.36 3.18 12.21
N GLY A 9 11.23 3.04 11.50
CA GLY A 9 11.17 2.37 10.21
C GLY A 9 11.48 3.28 9.03
N GLY A 10 12.37 2.84 8.13
CA GLY A 10 12.73 3.54 6.90
C GLY A 10 14.10 4.22 6.94
N ASP A 11 14.57 4.63 5.75
CA ASP A 11 15.93 5.15 5.54
C ASP A 11 16.15 6.53 6.18
N ASN A 12 15.07 7.30 6.33
CA ASN A 12 15.07 8.68 6.84
C ASN A 12 14.53 8.80 8.27
N ALA A 13 14.38 7.66 8.97
CA ALA A 13 13.93 7.60 10.36
C ALA A 13 15.02 8.15 11.32
N PRO A 14 14.62 8.78 12.45
CA PRO A 14 13.26 9.13 12.83
C PRO A 14 12.80 10.49 12.30
N LEU A 15 13.70 11.35 11.78
CA LEU A 15 13.44 12.77 11.53
C LEU A 15 12.28 13.00 10.56
N GLU A 16 12.33 12.40 9.37
CA GLU A 16 11.28 12.56 8.36
C GLU A 16 9.97 11.88 8.79
N ILE A 17 10.04 10.82 9.60
CA ILE A 17 8.86 10.16 10.15
C ILE A 17 8.14 11.08 11.15
N VAL A 18 8.90 11.70 12.05
CA VAL A 18 8.37 12.66 13.05
C VAL A 18 7.80 13.91 12.37
N LYS A 19 8.50 14.46 11.36
CA LYS A 19 7.97 15.57 10.55
C LYS A 19 6.66 15.22 9.87
N GLY A 20 6.59 14.05 9.24
CA GLY A 20 5.38 13.58 8.59
C GLY A 20 4.24 13.31 9.58
N ALA A 21 4.56 12.84 10.79
CA ALA A 21 3.59 12.69 11.87
C ALA A 21 2.97 14.03 12.29
N LEU A 22 3.80 15.07 12.44
CA LEU A 22 3.34 16.44 12.75
C LEU A 22 2.43 16.99 11.65
N LEU A 23 2.84 16.85 10.38
CA LEU A 23 2.01 17.23 9.23
C LEU A 23 0.69 16.47 9.21
N GLY A 24 0.73 15.17 9.45
CA GLY A 24 -0.47 14.32 9.46
C GLY A 24 -1.45 14.69 10.56
N MET A 25 -0.96 15.09 11.74
CA MET A 25 -1.82 15.62 12.82
C MET A 25 -2.52 16.90 12.39
N GLU A 26 -1.78 17.80 11.75
CA GLU A 26 -2.31 19.09 11.29
C GLU A 26 -3.31 18.93 10.15
N HIS A 27 -2.94 18.16 9.10
CA HIS A 27 -3.76 18.05 7.89
C HIS A 27 -4.98 17.15 8.07
N TRP A 28 -4.84 16.07 8.85
CA TRP A 28 -5.88 15.04 8.95
C TRP A 28 -6.66 15.08 10.26
N GLY A 29 -6.22 15.90 11.24
CA GLY A 29 -6.88 15.99 12.55
C GLY A 29 -6.86 14.67 13.33
N VAL A 30 -5.78 13.90 13.24
CA VAL A 30 -5.62 12.62 13.92
C VAL A 30 -4.70 12.75 15.14
N GLU A 31 -4.91 11.91 16.14
CA GLU A 31 -3.93 11.68 17.19
C GLU A 31 -2.87 10.69 16.72
N VAL A 32 -1.65 10.85 17.17
CA VAL A 32 -0.52 10.02 16.75
C VAL A 32 0.13 9.35 17.96
N LEU A 33 0.44 8.06 17.82
CA LEU A 33 1.22 7.29 18.77
C LEU A 33 2.51 6.82 18.06
N LEU A 34 3.64 7.43 18.43
CA LEU A 34 4.96 7.07 17.90
C LEU A 34 5.53 5.91 18.68
N THR A 35 5.98 4.86 18.01
CA THR A 35 6.73 3.75 18.62
C THR A 35 8.19 3.85 18.22
N GLY A 36 9.12 3.86 19.22
CA GLY A 36 10.54 4.00 18.92
C GLY A 36 11.39 4.43 20.11
N ASP A 37 12.66 4.72 19.84
CA ASP A 37 13.56 5.29 20.82
C ASP A 37 13.11 6.70 21.22
N THR A 38 12.73 6.86 22.47
CA THR A 38 12.16 8.12 22.97
C THR A 38 13.13 9.28 22.83
N GLU A 39 14.43 9.08 23.09
CA GLU A 39 15.40 10.16 23.00
C GLU A 39 15.62 10.60 21.52
N ALA A 40 15.65 9.65 20.60
CA ALA A 40 15.76 9.93 19.18
C ALA A 40 14.53 10.69 18.66
N ILE A 41 13.32 10.29 19.09
CA ILE A 41 12.07 10.97 18.75
C ILE A 41 12.04 12.39 19.33
N LEU A 42 12.43 12.58 20.59
CA LEU A 42 12.48 13.91 21.22
C LEU A 42 13.53 14.83 20.57
N ARG A 43 14.67 14.28 20.10
CA ARG A 43 15.62 15.06 19.28
C ARG A 43 14.99 15.51 17.97
N ALA A 44 14.33 14.59 17.25
CA ALA A 44 13.64 14.92 16.00
C ALA A 44 12.53 15.97 16.21
N LEU A 45 11.79 15.92 17.30
CA LEU A 45 10.80 16.94 17.66
C LEU A 45 11.45 18.31 17.86
N ARG A 46 12.60 18.39 18.57
CA ARG A 46 13.35 19.65 18.75
C ARG A 46 13.87 20.20 17.40
N ASP A 47 14.36 19.33 16.53
CA ASP A 47 14.79 19.72 15.18
C ASP A 47 13.61 20.25 14.34
N CYS A 48 12.39 19.89 14.68
CA CYS A 48 11.15 20.43 14.10
C CYS A 48 10.61 21.68 14.84
N GLY A 49 11.30 22.19 15.87
CA GLY A 49 10.89 23.36 16.64
C GLY A 49 9.95 23.08 17.81
N HIS A 50 9.83 21.84 18.26
CA HIS A 50 9.00 21.43 19.40
C HIS A 50 9.85 21.01 20.59
N ASP A 51 9.93 21.84 21.64
CA ASP A 51 10.65 21.50 22.88
C ASP A 51 9.89 20.52 23.78
N THR A 52 8.59 20.36 23.57
CA THR A 52 7.70 19.45 24.29
C THR A 52 6.90 18.59 23.31
N ILE A 53 6.39 17.46 23.79
CA ILE A 53 5.52 16.59 22.99
C ILE A 53 4.22 17.35 22.68
N PRO A 54 3.84 17.52 21.40
CA PRO A 54 2.61 18.20 21.03
C PRO A 54 1.36 17.51 21.60
N HIS A 55 0.32 18.29 21.85
CA HIS A 55 -0.97 17.75 22.26
C HIS A 55 -1.53 16.80 21.19
N GLY A 56 -2.01 15.64 21.55
CA GLY A 56 -2.49 14.61 20.61
C GLY A 56 -1.39 13.68 20.10
N MET A 57 -0.13 13.86 20.54
CA MET A 57 0.96 12.94 20.26
C MET A 57 1.36 12.19 21.53
N GLU A 58 1.57 10.89 21.41
CA GLU A 58 2.09 10.02 22.47
C GLU A 58 3.33 9.28 21.97
N ILE A 59 4.24 8.91 22.87
CA ILE A 59 5.43 8.13 22.55
C ILE A 59 5.42 6.85 23.41
N VAL A 60 5.57 5.71 22.74
CA VAL A 60 5.82 4.42 23.39
C VAL A 60 7.26 4.03 23.11
N HIS A 61 8.06 4.00 24.17
CA HIS A 61 9.48 3.67 24.09
C HIS A 61 9.71 2.24 23.66
N THR A 62 10.69 2.05 22.76
CA THR A 62 11.20 0.76 22.34
C THR A 62 12.71 0.82 22.19
N THR A 63 13.40 -0.31 22.41
CA THR A 63 14.85 -0.38 22.43
C THR A 63 15.44 -1.06 21.19
N GLU A 64 14.62 -1.70 20.36
CA GLU A 64 15.05 -2.47 19.22
C GLU A 64 14.42 -1.94 17.92
N THR A 65 15.08 -2.19 16.80
CA THR A 65 14.58 -1.91 15.44
C THR A 65 14.63 -3.17 14.59
N VAL A 66 13.78 -3.19 13.55
CA VAL A 66 13.83 -4.21 12.52
C VAL A 66 14.75 -3.73 11.40
N ASP A 67 15.84 -4.47 11.17
CA ASP A 67 16.80 -4.19 10.11
C ASP A 67 16.35 -4.83 8.78
N MET A 68 16.85 -4.29 7.65
CA MET A 68 16.53 -4.81 6.32
C MET A 68 17.04 -6.24 6.08
N CYS A 69 18.08 -6.67 6.81
CA CYS A 69 18.66 -8.01 6.74
C CYS A 69 18.04 -9.01 7.71
N ASP A 70 17.16 -8.57 8.61
CA ASP A 70 16.45 -9.49 9.51
C ASP A 70 15.53 -10.44 8.72
N ASP A 71 15.50 -11.72 9.13
CA ASP A 71 14.57 -12.71 8.59
C ASP A 71 13.12 -12.34 8.99
N PRO A 72 12.25 -11.95 8.04
CA PRO A 72 10.89 -11.54 8.34
C PRO A 72 10.06 -12.57 9.12
N SER A 73 10.37 -13.87 8.94
CA SER A 73 9.63 -14.95 9.58
C SER A 73 10.01 -15.16 11.05
N LYS A 74 11.17 -14.67 11.45
CA LYS A 74 11.77 -14.93 12.78
C LYS A 74 11.96 -13.67 13.62
N VAL A 75 12.04 -12.49 13.02
CA VAL A 75 12.42 -11.25 13.70
C VAL A 75 11.62 -11.00 14.97
N PHE A 76 10.30 -11.16 14.94
CA PHE A 76 9.44 -10.92 16.11
C PHE A 76 9.48 -12.03 17.18
N ARG A 77 10.18 -13.14 16.92
CA ARG A 77 10.48 -14.15 17.94
C ARG A 77 11.75 -13.81 18.72
N HIS A 78 12.71 -13.18 18.06
CA HIS A 78 14.02 -12.84 18.60
C HIS A 78 14.06 -11.41 19.16
N LYS A 79 13.52 -10.45 18.42
CA LYS A 79 13.43 -9.05 18.80
C LYS A 79 11.99 -8.74 19.24
N LYS A 80 11.75 -8.66 20.53
CA LYS A 80 10.38 -8.49 21.07
C LYS A 80 9.99 -7.04 21.31
N ASP A 81 10.98 -6.17 21.45
CA ASP A 81 10.81 -4.76 21.79
C ASP A 81 11.09 -3.84 20.58
N THR A 82 10.79 -4.34 19.35
CA THR A 82 10.94 -3.53 18.15
C THR A 82 9.81 -2.52 18.00
N SER A 83 10.15 -1.31 17.48
CA SER A 83 9.15 -0.27 17.22
C SER A 83 7.97 -0.78 16.37
N MET A 84 8.27 -1.53 15.31
CA MET A 84 7.26 -2.16 14.45
C MET A 84 6.42 -3.21 15.21
N GLY A 85 7.05 -4.11 15.98
CA GLY A 85 6.37 -5.19 16.70
C GLY A 85 5.48 -4.68 17.83
N VAL A 86 5.97 -3.71 18.59
CA VAL A 86 5.20 -3.03 19.64
C VAL A 86 4.02 -2.28 19.02
N GLY A 87 4.23 -1.56 17.92
CA GLY A 87 3.16 -0.87 17.19
C GLY A 87 2.05 -1.82 16.73
N LEU A 88 2.41 -2.96 16.11
CA LEU A 88 1.45 -3.98 15.69
C LEU A 88 0.71 -4.62 16.87
N THR A 89 1.37 -4.77 18.01
CA THR A 89 0.75 -5.28 19.25
C THR A 89 -0.28 -4.30 19.79
N LEU A 90 0.06 -3.02 19.88
CA LEU A 90 -0.84 -1.96 20.30
C LEU A 90 -2.06 -1.83 19.37
N LEU A 91 -1.84 -1.97 18.05
CA LEU A 91 -2.93 -1.99 17.06
C LEU A 91 -3.87 -3.18 17.28
N ARG A 92 -3.32 -4.39 17.48
CA ARG A 92 -4.10 -5.60 17.82
C ARG A 92 -4.96 -5.38 19.05
N ASP A 93 -4.39 -4.76 20.10
CA ASP A 93 -5.02 -4.55 21.40
C ASP A 93 -6.02 -3.37 21.39
N GLY A 94 -6.27 -2.78 20.22
CA GLY A 94 -7.25 -1.71 20.03
C GLY A 94 -6.85 -0.37 20.64
N LYS A 95 -5.55 -0.13 20.84
CA LYS A 95 -5.02 1.14 21.34
C LYS A 95 -4.97 2.24 20.27
N ALA A 96 -5.16 1.86 19.02
CA ALA A 96 -5.27 2.77 17.88
C ALA A 96 -6.09 2.12 16.75
N ASP A 97 -6.41 2.92 15.73
CA ASP A 97 -7.30 2.55 14.63
C ASP A 97 -6.52 2.03 13.41
N ALA A 98 -5.27 2.48 13.22
CA ALA A 98 -4.41 2.09 12.11
C ALA A 98 -2.93 2.17 12.49
N LEU A 99 -2.07 1.55 11.64
CA LEU A 99 -0.61 1.64 11.76
C LEU A 99 0.03 2.01 10.41
N VAL A 100 1.03 2.88 10.46
CA VAL A 100 1.90 3.27 9.33
C VAL A 100 3.35 2.88 9.66
N SER A 101 4.04 2.22 8.73
CA SER A 101 5.47 1.95 8.84
C SER A 101 6.17 2.06 7.49
N ALA A 102 7.33 2.72 7.47
CA ALA A 102 8.24 2.75 6.32
C ALA A 102 9.33 1.66 6.40
N GLY A 103 9.34 0.83 7.45
CA GLY A 103 10.32 -0.25 7.66
C GLY A 103 10.23 -1.38 6.63
N SER A 104 10.95 -2.49 6.87
CA SER A 104 10.99 -3.65 5.98
C SER A 104 9.60 -4.18 5.63
N THR A 105 9.28 -4.24 4.33
CA THR A 105 7.99 -4.72 3.84
C THR A 105 7.70 -6.16 4.26
N GLY A 106 8.69 -7.04 4.15
CA GLY A 106 8.55 -8.43 4.53
C GLY A 106 8.28 -8.59 6.03
N ALA A 107 9.01 -7.85 6.87
CA ALA A 107 8.80 -7.87 8.32
C ALA A 107 7.44 -7.30 8.70
N LEU A 108 7.03 -6.17 8.10
CA LEU A 108 5.73 -5.58 8.38
C LEU A 108 4.57 -6.52 8.00
N LEU A 109 4.66 -7.17 6.84
CA LEU A 109 3.66 -8.15 6.41
C LEU A 109 3.62 -9.38 7.33
N ALA A 110 4.79 -9.90 7.70
CA ALA A 110 4.90 -11.03 8.63
C ALA A 110 4.34 -10.65 10.01
N GLY A 111 4.72 -9.50 10.54
CA GLY A 111 4.21 -8.97 11.81
C GLY A 111 2.70 -8.72 11.78
N ALA A 112 2.19 -8.07 10.75
CA ALA A 112 0.76 -7.85 10.56
C ALA A 112 -0.01 -9.18 10.54
N THR A 113 0.55 -10.20 9.84
CA THR A 113 -0.07 -11.53 9.76
C THR A 113 -0.02 -12.29 11.10
N LEU A 114 1.10 -12.24 11.82
CA LEU A 114 1.33 -13.03 13.03
C LEU A 114 0.79 -12.36 14.29
N ILE A 115 0.95 -11.04 14.43
CA ILE A 115 0.61 -10.26 15.61
C ILE A 115 -0.81 -9.72 15.49
N THR A 116 -1.09 -8.89 14.48
CA THR A 116 -2.41 -8.28 14.26
C THR A 116 -3.43 -9.29 13.74
N LYS A 117 -2.97 -10.29 12.99
CA LYS A 117 -3.72 -11.40 12.38
C LYS A 117 -4.52 -10.98 11.15
N ARG A 118 -4.78 -11.97 10.31
CA ARG A 118 -5.65 -11.85 9.14
C ARG A 118 -7.13 -11.90 9.56
N ILE A 119 -7.99 -11.35 8.75
CA ILE A 119 -9.43 -11.58 8.83
C ILE A 119 -9.69 -13.09 8.70
N ARG A 120 -10.55 -13.62 9.57
CA ARG A 120 -10.88 -15.05 9.56
C ARG A 120 -11.49 -15.44 8.21
N GLY A 121 -10.96 -16.49 7.59
CA GLY A 121 -11.36 -16.97 6.26
C GLY A 121 -10.49 -16.43 5.12
N ILE A 122 -9.72 -15.36 5.32
CA ILE A 122 -8.74 -14.88 4.33
C ILE A 122 -7.46 -15.71 4.44
N ARG A 123 -7.08 -16.35 3.32
CA ARG A 123 -5.93 -17.24 3.25
C ARG A 123 -4.61 -16.48 3.27
N ARG A 124 -4.54 -15.37 2.54
CA ARG A 124 -3.35 -14.51 2.44
C ARG A 124 -3.73 -13.04 2.49
N ALA A 125 -2.97 -12.26 3.23
CA ALA A 125 -3.01 -10.81 3.08
C ALA A 125 -2.28 -10.43 1.78
N ALA A 126 -2.74 -9.38 1.13
CA ALA A 126 -2.16 -8.88 -0.11
C ALA A 126 -1.72 -7.42 0.02
N MET A 127 -0.70 -7.02 -0.73
CA MET A 127 -0.34 -5.63 -0.94
C MET A 127 -1.14 -5.08 -2.11
N ALA A 128 -1.84 -3.97 -1.86
CA ALA A 128 -2.74 -3.37 -2.84
C ALA A 128 -2.39 -1.89 -3.11
N PRO A 129 -1.26 -1.59 -3.80
CA PRO A 129 -0.98 -0.23 -4.23
C PRO A 129 -2.04 0.28 -5.21
N VAL A 130 -2.33 1.57 -5.11
CA VAL A 130 -3.10 2.30 -6.12
C VAL A 130 -2.12 2.87 -7.14
N ILE A 131 -2.24 2.45 -8.39
CA ILE A 131 -1.37 2.88 -9.47
C ILE A 131 -2.09 3.88 -10.40
N PRO A 132 -1.36 4.87 -10.97
CA PRO A 132 -1.91 5.75 -11.97
C PRO A 132 -2.14 5.01 -13.29
N THR A 133 -3.24 5.33 -13.95
CA THR A 133 -3.57 4.87 -15.29
C THR A 133 -3.97 6.04 -16.17
N THR A 134 -3.99 5.87 -17.49
CA THR A 134 -4.46 6.93 -18.40
C THR A 134 -5.93 7.32 -18.12
N GLY A 135 -6.73 6.38 -17.64
CA GLY A 135 -8.14 6.59 -17.27
C GLY A 135 -8.38 7.04 -15.83
N GLY A 136 -7.32 7.26 -15.02
CA GLY A 136 -7.45 7.63 -13.62
C GLY A 136 -6.53 6.82 -12.71
N ARG A 137 -7.11 5.92 -11.90
CA ARG A 137 -6.37 5.08 -10.93
C ARG A 137 -6.90 3.66 -10.98
N ALA A 138 -6.03 2.69 -10.71
CA ALA A 138 -6.40 1.28 -10.54
C ALA A 138 -5.73 0.68 -9.29
N VAL A 139 -6.38 -0.30 -8.69
CA VAL A 139 -5.81 -1.11 -7.61
C VAL A 139 -5.05 -2.28 -8.22
N LEU A 140 -3.76 -2.41 -7.95
CA LEU A 140 -2.97 -3.59 -8.32
C LEU A 140 -2.89 -4.52 -7.12
N ILE A 141 -3.35 -5.76 -7.25
CA ILE A 141 -3.40 -6.74 -6.14
C ILE A 141 -3.17 -8.18 -6.65
N ASP A 142 -2.20 -8.92 -6.16
CA ASP A 142 -1.18 -8.65 -5.16
C ASP A 142 0.07 -8.00 -5.79
N CYS A 143 0.85 -7.33 -4.95
CA CYS A 143 2.07 -6.66 -5.39
C CYS A 143 3.24 -6.92 -4.43
N GLY A 144 3.71 -8.17 -4.36
CA GLY A 144 4.92 -8.53 -3.62
C GLY A 144 4.70 -9.17 -2.24
N ALA A 145 3.46 -9.38 -1.80
CA ALA A 145 3.19 -10.09 -0.54
C ALA A 145 3.24 -11.62 -0.71
N ASN A 146 2.81 -12.13 -1.87
CA ASN A 146 2.72 -13.57 -2.14
C ASN A 146 3.29 -13.87 -3.53
N ALA A 147 4.56 -14.28 -3.59
CA ALA A 147 5.23 -14.60 -4.84
C ALA A 147 4.58 -15.80 -5.56
N GLU A 148 4.16 -16.80 -4.80
CA GLU A 148 3.43 -17.96 -5.29
C GLU A 148 1.99 -17.93 -4.80
N CYS A 149 1.05 -18.12 -5.71
CA CYS A 149 -0.38 -18.07 -5.44
C CYS A 149 -1.08 -19.35 -5.88
N THR A 150 -2.24 -19.59 -5.30
CA THR A 150 -3.23 -20.56 -5.76
C THR A 150 -4.39 -19.85 -6.45
N PRO A 151 -5.20 -20.52 -7.26
CA PRO A 151 -6.41 -19.93 -7.85
C PRO A 151 -7.35 -19.31 -6.81
N GLU A 152 -7.47 -19.93 -5.63
CA GLU A 152 -8.24 -19.41 -4.49
C GLU A 152 -7.70 -18.06 -4.00
N TYR A 153 -6.38 -17.87 -3.97
CA TYR A 153 -5.81 -16.59 -3.56
C TYR A 153 -6.16 -15.49 -4.55
N LEU A 154 -6.07 -15.76 -5.86
CA LEU A 154 -6.45 -14.79 -6.89
C LEU A 154 -7.95 -14.45 -6.84
N LEU A 155 -8.81 -15.43 -6.54
CA LEU A 155 -10.24 -15.18 -6.29
C LEU A 155 -10.41 -14.24 -5.09
N GLN A 156 -9.77 -14.53 -3.96
CA GLN A 156 -9.82 -13.66 -2.78
C GLN A 156 -9.28 -12.25 -3.10
N PHE A 157 -8.17 -12.13 -3.81
CA PHE A 157 -7.61 -10.84 -4.20
C PHE A 157 -8.55 -10.02 -5.09
N ALA A 158 -9.32 -10.68 -5.96
CA ALA A 158 -10.33 -10.01 -6.77
C ALA A 158 -11.42 -9.35 -5.91
N TYR A 159 -11.96 -10.07 -4.93
CA TYR A 159 -12.93 -9.52 -3.98
C TYR A 159 -12.31 -8.43 -3.11
N LEU A 160 -11.14 -8.68 -2.52
CA LEU A 160 -10.43 -7.71 -1.69
C LEU A 160 -10.14 -6.42 -2.43
N GLY A 161 -9.66 -6.52 -3.68
CA GLY A 161 -9.39 -5.39 -4.55
C GLY A 161 -10.67 -4.64 -4.93
N SER A 162 -11.75 -5.37 -5.25
CA SER A 162 -13.05 -4.80 -5.56
C SER A 162 -13.63 -4.02 -4.37
N PHE A 163 -13.57 -4.57 -3.16
CA PHE A 163 -14.02 -3.87 -1.96
C PHE A 163 -13.17 -2.65 -1.65
N TYR A 164 -11.85 -2.75 -1.83
CA TYR A 164 -10.96 -1.61 -1.66
C TYR A 164 -11.27 -0.50 -2.66
N ALA A 165 -11.42 -0.82 -3.94
CA ALA A 165 -11.79 0.13 -4.97
C ALA A 165 -13.16 0.77 -4.69
N GLY A 166 -14.12 0.00 -4.20
CA GLY A 166 -15.43 0.49 -3.83
C GLY A 166 -15.41 1.42 -2.62
N ARG A 167 -14.84 0.96 -1.51
CA ARG A 167 -14.91 1.67 -0.21
C ARG A 167 -13.91 2.80 -0.07
N VAL A 168 -12.70 2.61 -0.61
CA VAL A 168 -11.61 3.57 -0.45
C VAL A 168 -11.49 4.51 -1.64
N LEU A 169 -11.69 4.02 -2.88
CA LEU A 169 -11.62 4.87 -4.07
C LEU A 169 -13.00 5.40 -4.53
N GLY A 170 -14.10 4.95 -3.93
CA GLY A 170 -15.44 5.43 -4.22
C GLY A 170 -16.05 4.92 -5.54
N LEU A 171 -15.57 3.80 -6.08
CA LEU A 171 -16.08 3.22 -7.32
C LEU A 171 -17.27 2.31 -7.03
N GLU A 172 -18.46 2.61 -7.56
CA GLU A 172 -19.68 1.85 -7.28
C GLU A 172 -19.63 0.40 -7.76
N ARG A 173 -19.08 0.14 -8.94
CA ARG A 173 -18.97 -1.19 -9.55
C ARG A 173 -17.64 -1.36 -10.27
N PRO A 174 -16.51 -1.52 -9.53
CA PRO A 174 -15.18 -1.55 -10.11
C PRO A 174 -15.00 -2.73 -11.05
N ARG A 175 -14.41 -2.47 -12.22
CA ARG A 175 -14.09 -3.48 -13.24
C ARG A 175 -12.87 -4.26 -12.78
N VAL A 176 -13.01 -5.58 -12.64
CA VAL A 176 -11.96 -6.48 -12.17
C VAL A 176 -11.39 -7.25 -13.34
N GLY A 177 -10.09 -7.10 -13.63
CA GLY A 177 -9.38 -7.82 -14.68
C GLY A 177 -8.31 -8.76 -14.10
N LEU A 178 -8.18 -9.96 -14.67
CA LEU A 178 -7.09 -10.89 -14.35
C LEU A 178 -5.89 -10.59 -15.27
N LEU A 179 -4.77 -10.17 -14.68
CA LEU A 179 -3.55 -9.89 -15.43
C LEU A 179 -3.05 -11.15 -16.13
N ASN A 180 -2.86 -11.04 -17.45
CA ASN A 180 -2.46 -12.16 -18.28
C ASN A 180 -1.62 -11.69 -19.49
N ILE A 181 -1.05 -12.63 -20.24
CA ILE A 181 -0.25 -12.40 -21.45
C ILE A 181 -1.09 -12.25 -22.73
N GLY A 182 -2.39 -12.36 -22.64
CA GLY A 182 -3.38 -12.22 -23.71
C GLY A 182 -4.78 -12.28 -23.14
N THR A 183 -5.76 -11.88 -23.94
CA THR A 183 -7.18 -11.78 -23.52
C THR A 183 -7.94 -13.10 -23.68
N GLU A 184 -7.41 -14.03 -24.47
CA GLU A 184 -8.07 -15.31 -24.74
C GLU A 184 -8.00 -16.25 -23.53
N ASP A 185 -8.99 -17.12 -23.38
CA ASP A 185 -9.11 -18.06 -22.27
C ASP A 185 -7.99 -19.10 -22.18
N SER A 186 -7.39 -19.40 -23.33
CA SER A 186 -6.29 -20.37 -23.43
C SER A 186 -4.94 -19.82 -22.95
N LYS A 187 -4.83 -18.49 -22.75
CA LYS A 187 -3.57 -17.83 -22.37
C LYS A 187 -3.26 -17.96 -20.88
N GLY A 188 -1.99 -17.78 -20.57
CA GLY A 188 -1.47 -17.83 -19.20
C GLY A 188 -1.03 -19.21 -18.79
N THR A 189 -0.56 -19.29 -17.55
CA THR A 189 -0.16 -20.54 -16.89
C THR A 189 -1.40 -21.28 -16.35
N ASP A 190 -1.20 -22.44 -15.77
CA ASP A 190 -2.28 -23.20 -15.15
C ASP A 190 -2.94 -22.42 -13.99
N LEU A 191 -2.16 -21.56 -13.28
CA LEU A 191 -2.70 -20.67 -12.26
C LEU A 191 -3.74 -19.71 -12.84
N GLN A 192 -3.40 -18.98 -13.94
CA GLN A 192 -4.31 -18.02 -14.52
C GLN A 192 -5.55 -18.68 -15.13
N LYS A 193 -5.39 -19.84 -15.78
CA LYS A 193 -6.52 -20.60 -16.35
C LYS A 193 -7.50 -21.07 -15.27
N ALA A 194 -6.98 -21.63 -14.17
CA ALA A 194 -7.83 -22.07 -13.07
C ALA A 194 -8.48 -20.89 -12.33
N ALA A 195 -7.75 -19.78 -12.11
CA ALA A 195 -8.30 -18.58 -11.52
C ALA A 195 -9.37 -17.92 -12.41
N LEU A 196 -9.18 -17.92 -13.75
CA LEU A 196 -10.16 -17.40 -14.71
C LEU A 196 -11.51 -18.08 -14.56
N ALA A 197 -11.55 -19.41 -14.39
CA ALA A 197 -12.78 -20.16 -14.21
C ALA A 197 -13.52 -19.73 -12.93
N LEU A 198 -12.82 -19.59 -11.81
CA LEU A 198 -13.39 -19.14 -10.52
C LEU A 198 -13.92 -17.68 -10.60
N LEU A 199 -13.14 -16.79 -11.23
CA LEU A 199 -13.51 -15.39 -11.38
C LEU A 199 -14.71 -15.20 -12.31
N ARG A 200 -14.83 -16.00 -13.36
CA ARG A 200 -16.02 -16.03 -14.23
C ARG A 200 -17.26 -16.48 -13.50
N GLN A 201 -17.14 -17.53 -12.67
CA GLN A 201 -18.25 -17.96 -11.86
C GLN A 201 -18.70 -16.84 -10.91
N ALA A 202 -17.77 -16.21 -10.18
CA ALA A 202 -18.07 -15.08 -9.30
C ALA A 202 -18.71 -13.89 -10.05
N GLY A 203 -18.31 -13.67 -11.30
CA GLY A 203 -18.92 -12.67 -12.19
C GLY A 203 -20.33 -13.05 -12.63
N ALA A 204 -20.55 -14.32 -13.01
CA ALA A 204 -21.85 -14.84 -13.41
C ALA A 204 -22.87 -14.81 -12.26
N ASP A 205 -22.41 -15.07 -11.02
CA ASP A 205 -23.22 -14.99 -9.80
C ASP A 205 -23.52 -13.52 -9.39
N GLY A 206 -22.99 -12.53 -10.13
CA GLY A 206 -23.23 -11.10 -9.90
C GLY A 206 -22.42 -10.51 -8.74
N HIS A 207 -21.50 -11.27 -8.13
CA HIS A 207 -20.72 -10.83 -6.98
C HIS A 207 -19.53 -9.95 -7.36
N LEU A 208 -18.97 -10.11 -8.57
CA LEU A 208 -17.87 -9.30 -9.11
C LEU A 208 -18.24 -8.74 -10.49
N ASN A 209 -17.77 -7.54 -10.79
CA ASN A 209 -17.78 -7.03 -12.17
C ASN A 209 -16.52 -7.50 -12.90
N PHE A 210 -16.42 -8.82 -13.09
CA PHE A 210 -15.26 -9.42 -13.73
C PHE A 210 -15.31 -9.25 -15.24
N ILE A 211 -14.26 -8.66 -15.83
CA ILE A 211 -14.19 -8.35 -17.27
C ILE A 211 -13.33 -9.34 -18.08
N GLY A 212 -12.77 -10.38 -17.42
CA GLY A 212 -11.92 -11.38 -18.08
C GLY A 212 -10.44 -11.12 -17.90
N ASN A 213 -9.63 -11.76 -18.77
CA ASN A 213 -8.19 -11.53 -18.84
C ASN A 213 -7.91 -10.12 -19.38
N ILE A 214 -6.84 -9.50 -18.90
CA ILE A 214 -6.36 -8.20 -19.36
C ILE A 214 -4.84 -8.21 -19.50
N GLU A 215 -4.33 -7.64 -20.58
CA GLU A 215 -2.89 -7.44 -20.74
C GLU A 215 -2.42 -6.21 -19.95
N ALA A 216 -1.18 -6.23 -19.45
CA ALA A 216 -0.60 -5.12 -18.69
C ALA A 216 -0.72 -3.76 -19.39
N LYS A 217 -0.54 -3.74 -20.72
CA LYS A 217 -0.68 -2.53 -21.54
C LYS A 217 -2.08 -1.93 -21.45
N GLU A 218 -3.11 -2.75 -21.54
CA GLU A 218 -4.50 -2.28 -21.50
C GLU A 218 -4.93 -1.92 -20.06
N ALA A 219 -4.43 -2.64 -19.05
CA ALA A 219 -4.63 -2.30 -17.64
C ALA A 219 -4.11 -0.89 -17.31
N ILE A 220 -2.89 -0.55 -17.75
CA ILE A 220 -2.29 0.79 -17.56
C ILE A 220 -3.05 1.88 -18.31
N LYS A 221 -3.71 1.55 -19.42
CA LYS A 221 -4.58 2.49 -20.14
C LYS A 221 -5.92 2.74 -19.44
N GLY A 222 -6.22 2.06 -18.34
CA GLY A 222 -7.50 2.19 -17.63
C GLY A 222 -8.55 1.21 -18.11
N GLY A 223 -8.15 0.08 -18.69
CA GLY A 223 -9.06 -1.00 -19.12
C GLY A 223 -9.78 -1.68 -17.96
N CYS A 224 -9.25 -1.62 -16.74
CA CYS A 224 -9.90 -2.07 -15.51
C CYS A 224 -9.55 -1.17 -14.33
N ASP A 225 -10.28 -1.34 -13.22
CA ASP A 225 -10.13 -0.58 -11.99
C ASP A 225 -9.42 -1.39 -10.90
N VAL A 226 -9.42 -2.72 -11.05
CA VAL A 226 -8.72 -3.68 -10.19
C VAL A 226 -7.97 -4.66 -11.08
N ILE A 227 -6.65 -4.73 -10.90
CA ILE A 227 -5.73 -5.62 -11.61
C ILE A 227 -5.35 -6.74 -10.66
N VAL A 228 -5.89 -7.94 -10.90
CA VAL A 228 -5.62 -9.12 -10.07
C VAL A 228 -4.44 -9.90 -10.63
N THR A 229 -3.48 -10.22 -9.79
CA THR A 229 -2.29 -10.98 -10.17
C THR A 229 -1.64 -11.67 -8.96
N ASP A 230 -0.70 -12.56 -9.18
CA ASP A 230 0.23 -13.02 -8.15
C ASP A 230 1.22 -11.90 -7.76
N GLY A 231 1.81 -12.01 -6.57
CA GLY A 231 2.67 -10.95 -6.05
C GLY A 231 4.00 -10.81 -6.82
N PHE A 232 4.48 -11.85 -7.50
CA PHE A 232 5.69 -11.77 -8.31
C PHE A 232 5.43 -10.93 -9.57
N SER A 233 4.41 -11.27 -10.34
CA SER A 233 4.03 -10.55 -11.57
C SER A 233 3.62 -9.12 -11.27
N GLY A 234 2.85 -8.90 -10.19
CA GLY A 234 2.43 -7.57 -9.76
C GLY A 234 3.58 -6.68 -9.34
N ASN A 235 4.55 -7.23 -8.60
CA ASN A 235 5.75 -6.47 -8.20
C ASN A 235 6.62 -6.11 -9.41
N ILE A 236 6.79 -7.03 -10.38
CA ILE A 236 7.49 -6.73 -11.63
C ILE A 236 6.78 -5.59 -12.38
N LEU A 237 5.45 -5.65 -12.52
CA LEU A 237 4.68 -4.61 -13.19
C LEU A 237 4.88 -3.26 -12.49
N LEU A 238 4.71 -3.19 -11.16
CA LEU A 238 4.89 -1.96 -10.39
C LEU A 238 6.31 -1.38 -10.56
N LYS A 239 7.34 -2.21 -10.35
CA LYS A 239 8.74 -1.77 -10.44
C LYS A 239 9.14 -1.36 -11.86
N THR A 240 8.56 -1.99 -12.88
CA THR A 240 8.74 -1.57 -14.28
C THR A 240 8.11 -0.20 -14.52
N MET A 241 6.90 0.03 -14.02
CA MET A 241 6.24 1.34 -14.14
C MET A 241 7.04 2.45 -13.43
N GLU A 242 7.51 2.20 -12.20
CA GLU A 242 8.36 3.13 -11.45
C GLU A 242 9.67 3.43 -12.22
N GLY A 243 10.32 2.40 -12.76
CA GLY A 243 11.56 2.52 -13.54
C GLY A 243 11.36 3.32 -14.83
N VAL A 244 10.30 3.03 -15.60
CA VAL A 244 9.95 3.75 -16.83
C VAL A 244 9.58 5.20 -16.52
N GLY A 245 8.84 5.46 -15.45
CA GLY A 245 8.51 6.82 -15.00
C GLY A 245 9.76 7.62 -14.65
N SER A 246 10.69 7.03 -13.91
CA SER A 246 11.99 7.66 -13.58
C SER A 246 12.83 7.93 -14.83
N PHE A 247 12.97 6.94 -15.73
CA PHE A 247 13.68 7.10 -17.00
C PHE A 247 13.10 8.25 -17.84
N ALA A 248 11.77 8.28 -18.02
CA ALA A 248 11.10 9.33 -18.77
C ALA A 248 11.33 10.71 -18.15
N GLY A 249 11.28 10.81 -16.82
CA GLY A 249 11.57 12.05 -16.07
C GLY A 249 12.99 12.57 -16.31
N HIS A 250 14.00 11.69 -16.28
CA HIS A 250 15.39 12.04 -16.57
C HIS A 250 15.56 12.47 -18.03
N ALA A 251 15.04 11.70 -18.99
CA ALA A 251 15.15 12.01 -20.42
C ALA A 251 14.52 13.37 -20.76
N LEU A 252 13.33 13.68 -20.21
CA LEU A 252 12.72 15.00 -20.35
C LEU A 252 13.57 16.11 -19.72
N GLY A 253 14.14 15.86 -18.53
CA GLY A 253 15.04 16.79 -17.86
C GLY A 253 16.26 17.15 -18.72
N ASP A 254 16.88 16.16 -19.37
CA ASP A 254 18.03 16.34 -20.25
C ASP A 254 17.68 17.14 -21.51
N ILE A 255 16.52 16.87 -22.13
CA ILE A 255 16.02 17.64 -23.28
C ILE A 255 15.86 19.12 -22.89
N PHE A 256 15.24 19.41 -21.75
CA PHE A 256 14.98 20.78 -21.31
C PHE A 256 16.22 21.54 -20.82
N LYS A 257 17.26 20.83 -20.36
CA LYS A 257 18.51 21.45 -19.90
C LYS A 257 19.52 21.74 -21.01
N LYS A 258 19.29 21.30 -22.26
CA LYS A 258 20.25 21.30 -23.36
C LYS A 258 20.77 22.69 -23.75
N ASN A 259 19.91 23.72 -23.81
CA ASN A 259 20.27 25.08 -24.16
C ASN A 259 19.28 26.11 -23.60
N LEU A 260 19.53 27.42 -23.84
CA LEU A 260 18.69 28.49 -23.31
C LEU A 260 17.25 28.43 -23.85
N LEU A 261 17.07 28.13 -25.11
CA LEU A 261 15.75 28.02 -25.75
C LEU A 261 14.92 26.89 -25.12
N THR A 262 15.54 25.71 -24.91
CA THR A 262 14.85 24.58 -24.27
C THR A 262 14.52 24.85 -22.79
N LYS A 263 15.34 25.63 -22.08
CA LYS A 263 15.04 26.07 -20.70
C LYS A 263 13.85 27.03 -20.67
N LEU A 264 13.75 27.95 -21.62
CA LEU A 264 12.58 28.84 -21.75
C LEU A 264 11.30 28.05 -22.10
N ALA A 265 11.40 27.09 -23.04
CA ALA A 265 10.28 26.19 -23.35
C ALA A 265 9.85 25.39 -22.11
N ALA A 266 10.81 24.87 -21.31
CA ALA A 266 10.52 24.18 -20.06
C ALA A 266 9.72 25.09 -19.09
N ALA A 267 10.10 26.35 -18.96
CA ALA A 267 9.38 27.29 -18.08
C ALA A 267 7.90 27.46 -18.50
N MET A 268 7.63 27.47 -19.81
CA MET A 268 6.26 27.60 -20.33
C MET A 268 5.40 26.35 -20.07
N VAL A 269 5.97 25.14 -20.14
CA VAL A 269 5.25 23.88 -19.92
C VAL A 269 5.34 23.36 -18.48
N MET A 270 6.07 24.06 -17.61
CA MET A 270 6.34 23.64 -16.23
C MET A 270 5.08 23.29 -15.42
N PRO A 271 3.94 24.03 -15.49
CA PRO A 271 2.74 23.67 -14.77
C PRO A 271 2.21 22.28 -15.15
N GLY A 272 2.15 21.99 -16.47
CA GLY A 272 1.74 20.67 -16.98
C GLY A 272 2.72 19.55 -16.60
N LEU A 273 4.02 19.85 -16.66
CA LEU A 273 5.06 18.89 -16.28
C LEU A 273 5.02 18.55 -14.78
N ARG A 274 4.75 19.55 -13.93
CA ARG A 274 4.54 19.32 -12.48
C ARG A 274 3.30 18.47 -12.21
N ALA A 275 2.19 18.74 -12.90
CA ALA A 275 0.97 17.95 -12.78
C ALA A 275 1.20 16.48 -13.21
N PHE A 276 1.90 16.29 -14.33
CA PHE A 276 2.27 14.94 -14.79
C PHE A 276 3.20 14.21 -13.80
N LYS A 277 4.26 14.90 -13.32
CA LYS A 277 5.15 14.32 -12.32
C LYS A 277 4.40 13.95 -11.04
N ALA A 278 3.46 14.79 -10.60
CA ALA A 278 2.65 14.53 -9.40
C ALA A 278 1.75 13.28 -9.53
N GLN A 279 1.32 12.93 -10.74
CA GLN A 279 0.55 11.69 -10.98
C GLN A 279 1.41 10.42 -10.86
N LEU A 280 2.71 10.54 -11.19
CA LEU A 280 3.67 9.43 -11.15
C LEU A 280 4.46 9.35 -9.84
N ASP A 281 4.30 10.32 -8.94
CA ASP A 281 5.08 10.43 -7.69
C ASP A 281 4.52 9.45 -6.64
N PRO A 282 5.28 8.40 -6.26
CA PRO A 282 4.85 7.45 -5.24
C PRO A 282 4.56 8.12 -3.88
N ASN A 283 5.26 9.23 -3.58
CA ASN A 283 5.09 9.95 -2.32
C ASN A 283 3.70 10.61 -2.21
N LYS A 284 3.05 10.92 -3.34
CA LYS A 284 1.70 11.51 -3.37
C LYS A 284 0.57 10.49 -3.27
N VAL A 285 0.84 9.24 -3.55
CA VAL A 285 -0.15 8.15 -3.40
C VAL A 285 -0.31 7.76 -1.93
N GLY A 286 0.67 8.09 -1.08
CA GLY A 286 0.68 7.82 0.35
C GLY A 286 1.45 6.55 0.68
N GLY A 287 0.81 5.41 0.63
CA GLY A 287 1.42 4.13 0.94
C GLY A 287 0.71 2.98 0.23
N THR A 288 0.98 1.77 0.67
CA THR A 288 0.32 0.56 0.21
C THR A 288 -0.41 -0.09 1.37
N ALA A 289 -1.72 -0.27 1.25
CA ALA A 289 -2.50 -0.96 2.25
C ALA A 289 -2.27 -2.48 2.19
N PHE A 290 -2.13 -3.13 3.34
CA PHE A 290 -2.23 -4.58 3.46
C PHE A 290 -3.68 -4.98 3.63
N ILE A 291 -4.26 -5.53 2.57
CA ILE A 291 -5.67 -5.94 2.57
C ILE A 291 -5.79 -7.39 3.05
N GLY A 292 -6.83 -7.66 3.85
CA GLY A 292 -7.03 -8.99 4.45
C GLY A 292 -6.44 -9.14 5.86
N ILE A 293 -5.77 -8.11 6.39
CA ILE A 293 -5.41 -7.98 7.81
C ILE A 293 -6.60 -7.45 8.59
N SER A 294 -6.77 -7.90 9.85
CA SER A 294 -7.93 -7.56 10.70
C SER A 294 -7.97 -6.11 11.19
N LYS A 295 -6.93 -5.34 10.95
CA LYS A 295 -6.79 -3.91 11.25
C LYS A 295 -6.04 -3.20 10.12
N PRO A 296 -6.26 -1.91 9.88
CA PRO A 296 -5.55 -1.15 8.85
C PRO A 296 -4.04 -1.08 9.11
N VAL A 297 -3.24 -1.57 8.17
CA VAL A 297 -1.78 -1.46 8.17
C VAL A 297 -1.34 -0.90 6.83
N ILE A 298 -0.65 0.23 6.85
CA ILE A 298 -0.18 0.93 5.67
C ILE A 298 1.35 0.87 5.62
N LYS A 299 1.87 0.39 4.51
CA LYS A 299 3.30 0.38 4.21
C LYS A 299 3.67 1.65 3.43
N ALA A 300 4.44 2.55 4.04
CA ALA A 300 5.09 3.65 3.32
C ALA A 300 6.42 3.18 2.69
N HIS A 301 6.90 3.85 1.66
CA HIS A 301 8.18 3.50 1.01
C HIS A 301 9.37 3.67 1.96
N GLY A 302 10.42 2.85 1.84
CA GLY A 302 11.60 2.93 2.71
C GLY A 302 12.27 4.31 2.69
N ALA A 303 12.37 4.93 1.53
CA ALA A 303 12.93 6.27 1.34
C ALA A 303 11.91 7.42 1.52
N SER A 304 10.78 7.18 2.22
CA SER A 304 9.75 8.19 2.46
C SER A 304 10.31 9.44 3.14
N ASN A 305 9.89 10.60 2.64
CA ASN A 305 10.06 11.89 3.29
C ASN A 305 8.81 12.25 4.11
N ALA A 306 8.80 13.41 4.75
CA ALA A 306 7.70 13.88 5.58
C ALA A 306 6.35 13.94 4.82
N GLU A 307 6.34 14.42 3.56
CA GLU A 307 5.14 14.47 2.72
C GLU A 307 4.57 13.06 2.45
N ALA A 308 5.44 12.08 2.20
CA ALA A 308 5.02 10.70 1.97
C ALA A 308 4.41 10.06 3.23
N ILE A 309 4.96 10.35 4.40
CA ILE A 309 4.42 9.87 5.69
C ILE A 309 3.08 10.54 6.00
N ASP A 310 2.95 11.85 5.79
CA ASP A 310 1.68 12.58 5.90
C ASP A 310 0.59 11.95 5.01
N ASN A 311 0.90 11.71 3.74
CA ASN A 311 -0.03 11.05 2.82
C ASN A 311 -0.37 9.60 3.25
N ALA A 312 0.60 8.86 3.81
CA ALA A 312 0.36 7.52 4.35
C ALA A 312 -0.57 7.54 5.58
N ILE A 313 -0.47 8.58 6.42
CA ILE A 313 -1.39 8.81 7.54
C ILE A 313 -2.80 9.10 7.02
N GLY A 314 -2.93 9.96 6.00
CA GLY A 314 -4.21 10.23 5.34
C GLY A 314 -4.85 8.96 4.76
N GLN A 315 -4.05 8.11 4.12
CA GLN A 315 -4.52 6.82 3.62
C GLN A 315 -4.92 5.87 4.76
N ALA A 316 -4.14 5.82 5.85
CA ALA A 316 -4.46 5.00 7.01
C ALA A 316 -5.81 5.41 7.63
N ARG A 317 -6.05 6.72 7.75
CA ARG A 317 -7.34 7.29 8.17
C ARG A 317 -8.46 6.85 7.23
N GLN A 318 -8.28 7.05 5.93
CA GLN A 318 -9.29 6.71 4.93
C GLN A 318 -9.65 5.21 4.96
N VAL A 319 -8.67 4.33 5.07
CA VAL A 319 -8.91 2.88 5.17
C VAL A 319 -9.63 2.53 6.46
N ALA A 320 -9.26 3.15 7.60
CA ALA A 320 -9.92 2.90 8.89
C ALA A 320 -11.38 3.37 8.88
N GLU A 321 -11.69 4.53 8.28
CA GLU A 321 -13.04 5.08 8.19
C GLU A 321 -13.93 4.40 7.13
N SER A 322 -13.33 3.71 6.14
CA SER A 322 -14.05 3.14 5.00
C SER A 322 -15.00 1.98 5.33
N GLY A 323 -14.81 1.32 6.47
CA GLY A 323 -15.56 0.13 6.84
C GLY A 323 -15.20 -1.13 6.04
N ILE A 324 -14.10 -1.11 5.27
CA ILE A 324 -13.70 -2.22 4.39
C ILE A 324 -13.51 -3.54 5.14
N ILE A 325 -12.98 -3.50 6.36
CA ILE A 325 -12.73 -4.70 7.16
C ILE A 325 -14.05 -5.40 7.50
N GLY A 326 -15.07 -4.66 7.91
CA GLY A 326 -16.42 -5.18 8.14
C GLY A 326 -17.02 -5.80 6.87
N GLN A 327 -16.91 -5.09 5.74
CA GLN A 327 -17.39 -5.59 4.45
C GLN A 327 -16.70 -6.91 4.06
N ILE A 328 -15.39 -7.02 4.25
CA ILE A 328 -14.66 -8.28 3.97
C ILE A 328 -15.17 -9.39 4.89
N GLN A 329 -15.35 -9.13 6.19
CA GLN A 329 -15.83 -10.12 7.17
C GLN A 329 -17.23 -10.65 6.82
N GLU A 330 -18.13 -9.78 6.42
CA GLU A 330 -19.50 -10.13 6.03
C GLU A 330 -19.54 -10.99 4.76
N ASN A 331 -18.60 -10.78 3.84
CA ASN A 331 -18.56 -11.40 2.52
C ASN A 331 -17.51 -12.51 2.35
N VAL A 332 -16.87 -12.97 3.43
CA VAL A 332 -15.85 -14.03 3.39
C VAL A 332 -16.38 -15.32 2.73
N HIS A 333 -17.65 -15.64 2.93
CA HIS A 333 -18.29 -16.83 2.36
C HIS A 333 -18.26 -16.86 0.83
N LEU A 334 -18.27 -15.70 0.16
CA LEU A 334 -18.17 -15.57 -1.30
C LEU A 334 -16.78 -15.88 -1.84
N MET A 335 -15.77 -15.85 -0.97
CA MET A 335 -14.34 -15.97 -1.31
C MET A 335 -13.80 -17.37 -1.02
N GLN A 336 -14.64 -18.31 -0.64
CA GLN A 336 -14.24 -19.67 -0.33
C GLN A 336 -14.59 -20.60 -1.49
N ILE A 337 -13.63 -21.41 -1.92
CA ILE A 337 -13.90 -22.54 -2.81
C ILE A 337 -14.61 -23.61 -1.96
N GLN A 338 -15.82 -23.95 -2.33
CA GLN A 338 -16.50 -25.09 -1.73
C GLN A 338 -15.66 -26.34 -2.06
N ALA A 339 -15.18 -27.05 -1.02
CA ALA A 339 -14.59 -28.36 -1.23
C ALA A 339 -15.71 -29.29 -1.72
N GLU A 340 -15.52 -29.85 -2.93
CA GLU A 340 -16.37 -30.92 -3.44
C GLU A 340 -16.24 -32.17 -2.55
#